data_c30b1671cfd5c3583f9a10daf3963f02
#
_entry.id   c30b1671cfd5c3583f9a10daf3963f02
#
_cell.length_a   1.000
_cell.length_b   1.000
_cell.length_c   1.000
_cell.angle_alpha   90.00
_cell.angle_beta   90.00
_cell.angle_gamma   90.00
#
_symmetry.space_group_name_H-M   'P 1'
#
loop_
_entity.id
_entity.type
_entity.pdbx_description
1 polymer ?
#
loop_
_entity_poly.entity_id
_entity_poly.type
_entity_poly.pdbx_seq_one_letter_code
_entity_poly.pdbx_strand_id
1 'polypeptide(L)'
;GPQGHGYSRHNQEAMVSFFSRHSGKGKVTRLSKVEDLGERLNVTPRGEVIPAGAKPIFEMIREKAENLAAKNPKTTATHLRTRLSKLLHLTNRRSVPHFRVLRSNPVSGGRTARYAIETEGNIRALLRKYSDSPHTHSLDIEKEIHLFLPHISSECDMVEDRLALSLRKRGTAYALDTRGLGESLPDEGGGDFFQA
;
A
#
# COMPACT_ATOMS: atom_id res chain seq x y z
N GLY A 1 9.02 -5.70 28.09
CA GLY A 1 10.02 -5.09 29.01
C GLY A 1 9.85 -3.59 29.06
N PRO A 2 10.40 -2.90 30.06
CA PRO A 2 10.22 -1.46 30.24
C PRO A 2 10.93 -0.60 29.19
N GLN A 3 11.69 -1.22 28.34
CA GLN A 3 12.44 -0.59 27.24
C GLN A 3 11.91 -1.13 25.92
N GLY A 4 11.60 -0.28 24.98
CA GLY A 4 11.04 -0.64 23.68
C GLY A 4 11.75 -1.79 22.97
N HIS A 5 11.75 -1.86 21.65
CA HIS A 5 12.25 -2.98 20.84
C HIS A 5 13.79 -3.24 20.90
N GLY A 6 14.48 -2.78 21.95
CA GLY A 6 15.91 -3.03 22.15
C GLY A 6 16.19 -4.35 22.89
N TYR A 7 17.22 -5.09 22.45
CA TYR A 7 17.75 -6.25 23.20
C TYR A 7 18.70 -5.78 24.30
N SER A 8 18.13 -5.07 25.27
CA SER A 8 18.87 -4.50 26.41
C SER A 8 19.44 -5.58 27.33
N ARG A 9 20.42 -5.22 28.16
CA ARG A 9 20.99 -6.12 29.15
C ARG A 9 19.92 -6.74 30.04
N HIS A 10 18.91 -5.99 30.47
CA HIS A 10 17.78 -6.48 31.22
C HIS A 10 17.00 -7.58 30.50
N ASN A 11 16.73 -7.40 29.23
CA ASN A 11 16.06 -8.40 28.40
C ASN A 11 16.92 -9.66 28.21
N GLN A 12 18.24 -9.50 28.05
CA GLN A 12 19.19 -10.61 27.99
C GLN A 12 19.21 -11.42 29.27
N GLU A 13 19.30 -10.75 30.43
CA GLU A 13 19.28 -11.38 31.74
C GLU A 13 17.97 -12.12 32.00
N ALA A 14 16.83 -11.54 31.64
CA ALA A 14 15.52 -12.18 31.75
C ALA A 14 15.43 -13.44 30.89
N MET A 15 15.88 -13.36 29.63
CA MET A 15 15.91 -14.49 28.69
C MET A 15 16.79 -15.63 29.21
N VAL A 16 18.02 -15.32 29.62
CA VAL A 16 18.96 -16.34 30.16
C VAL A 16 18.42 -16.96 31.42
N SER A 17 17.82 -16.15 32.31
CA SER A 17 17.19 -16.66 33.55
C SER A 17 16.04 -17.62 33.23
N PHE A 18 15.20 -17.27 32.26
CA PHE A 18 14.09 -18.13 31.82
C PHE A 18 14.60 -19.47 31.28
N PHE A 19 15.51 -19.45 30.30
CA PHE A 19 16.02 -20.68 29.72
C PHE A 19 16.83 -21.53 30.70
N SER A 20 17.62 -20.93 31.57
CA SER A 20 18.36 -21.66 32.61
C SER A 20 17.42 -22.40 33.56
N ARG A 21 16.31 -21.76 33.93
CA ARG A 21 15.31 -22.39 34.82
C ARG A 21 14.62 -23.58 34.19
N HIS A 22 14.33 -23.50 32.89
CA HIS A 22 13.57 -24.53 32.15
C HIS A 22 14.44 -25.60 31.53
N SER A 23 15.75 -25.37 31.32
CA SER A 23 16.68 -26.35 30.75
C SER A 23 17.31 -27.30 31.75
N GLY A 24 17.07 -27.14 33.04
CA GLY A 24 17.68 -27.95 34.11
C GLY A 24 19.20 -27.73 34.30
N LYS A 25 19.80 -26.76 33.61
CA LYS A 25 21.25 -26.49 33.69
C LYS A 25 21.70 -25.56 34.80
N GLY A 26 20.85 -25.35 35.81
CA GLY A 26 21.17 -24.51 36.96
C GLY A 26 21.02 -23.01 36.66
N LYS A 27 21.21 -22.20 37.71
CA LYS A 27 21.05 -20.76 37.66
C LYS A 27 22.30 -20.11 37.07
N VAL A 28 22.17 -19.45 35.93
CA VAL A 28 23.24 -18.59 35.38
C VAL A 28 23.24 -17.28 36.16
N THR A 29 24.32 -17.00 36.87
CA THR A 29 24.46 -15.83 37.73
C THR A 29 25.11 -14.65 37.03
N ARG A 30 25.76 -14.87 35.91
CA ARG A 30 26.45 -13.83 35.15
C ARG A 30 26.39 -14.13 33.65
N LEU A 31 26.01 -13.15 32.87
CA LEU A 31 26.16 -13.22 31.42
C LEU A 31 27.63 -13.10 31.05
N SER A 32 28.12 -14.06 30.27
CA SER A 32 29.43 -13.92 29.64
C SER A 32 29.43 -12.72 28.69
N LYS A 33 30.54 -11.99 28.65
CA LYS A 33 30.72 -11.00 27.60
C LYS A 33 30.80 -11.73 26.28
N VAL A 34 29.82 -11.51 25.42
CA VAL A 34 29.85 -12.03 24.06
C VAL A 34 30.84 -11.17 23.27
N GLU A 35 31.84 -11.81 22.74
CA GLU A 35 32.78 -11.15 21.83
C GLU A 35 32.09 -10.89 20.50
N ASP A 36 32.17 -9.66 20.01
CA ASP A 36 31.71 -9.33 18.68
C ASP A 36 32.72 -9.90 17.67
N LEU A 37 32.31 -10.92 16.97
CA LEU A 37 33.14 -11.59 15.99
C LEU A 37 33.19 -10.82 14.66
N GLY A 38 32.36 -9.78 14.50
CA GLY A 38 32.35 -8.94 13.32
C GLY A 38 32.31 -9.72 12.03
N GLU A 39 33.25 -9.45 11.11
CA GLU A 39 33.32 -10.10 9.79
C GLU A 39 33.57 -11.63 9.85
N ARG A 40 34.07 -12.15 10.99
CA ARG A 40 34.25 -13.61 11.19
C ARG A 40 32.94 -14.39 11.18
N LEU A 41 31.79 -13.69 11.33
CA LEU A 41 30.47 -14.30 11.22
C LEU A 41 29.94 -14.34 9.78
N ASN A 42 30.65 -13.72 8.85
CA ASN A 42 30.24 -13.73 7.46
C ASN A 42 30.37 -15.16 6.87
N VAL A 43 29.29 -15.66 6.32
CA VAL A 43 29.25 -16.96 5.63
C VAL A 43 29.83 -16.88 4.21
N THR A 44 30.11 -15.68 3.73
CA THR A 44 30.75 -15.40 2.44
C THR A 44 31.90 -14.41 2.62
N PRO A 45 32.90 -14.38 1.75
CA PRO A 45 34.10 -13.56 1.92
C PRO A 45 33.85 -12.06 2.12
N ARG A 46 32.73 -11.55 1.61
CA ARG A 46 32.34 -10.13 1.72
C ARG A 46 31.04 -9.89 2.46
N GLY A 47 30.49 -10.90 3.13
CA GLY A 47 29.20 -10.81 3.82
C GLY A 47 27.97 -10.77 2.88
N GLU A 48 28.20 -10.72 1.58
CA GLU A 48 27.13 -10.63 0.58
C GLU A 48 26.93 -12.01 -0.07
N VAL A 49 25.67 -12.43 -0.18
CA VAL A 49 25.33 -13.78 -0.69
C VAL A 49 25.12 -13.79 -2.20
N ILE A 50 24.66 -12.69 -2.81
CA ILE A 50 24.41 -12.62 -4.26
C ILE A 50 25.71 -12.75 -5.06
N PRO A 51 26.80 -12.02 -4.76
CA PRO A 51 28.08 -12.21 -5.42
C PRO A 51 28.70 -13.58 -5.20
N ALA A 52 28.28 -14.27 -4.15
CA ALA A 52 28.69 -15.65 -3.86
C ALA A 52 27.83 -16.71 -4.61
N GLY A 53 26.97 -16.30 -5.53
CA GLY A 53 26.17 -17.18 -6.37
C GLY A 53 24.79 -17.52 -5.81
N ALA A 54 24.35 -16.85 -4.74
CA ALA A 54 22.98 -17.04 -4.26
C ALA A 54 21.98 -16.40 -5.22
N LYS A 55 20.88 -17.11 -5.46
CA LYS A 55 19.79 -16.63 -6.30
C LYS A 55 18.88 -15.70 -5.50
N PRO A 56 18.68 -14.43 -5.92
CA PRO A 56 17.81 -13.52 -5.22
C PRO A 56 16.32 -13.91 -5.35
N ILE A 57 15.54 -13.57 -4.36
CA ILE A 57 14.10 -13.94 -4.29
C ILE A 57 13.34 -13.46 -5.53
N PHE A 58 13.64 -12.26 -6.04
CA PHE A 58 12.95 -11.73 -7.22
C PHE A 58 13.19 -12.58 -8.49
N GLU A 59 14.35 -13.20 -8.65
CA GLU A 59 14.62 -14.12 -9.75
C GLU A 59 13.82 -15.42 -9.60
N MET A 60 13.72 -15.94 -8.40
CA MET A 60 12.88 -17.12 -8.12
C MET A 60 11.40 -16.83 -8.39
N ILE A 61 10.92 -15.63 -8.02
CA ILE A 61 9.54 -15.20 -8.31
C ILE A 61 9.33 -15.06 -9.81
N ARG A 62 10.28 -14.45 -10.53
CA ARG A 62 10.22 -14.29 -11.99
C ARG A 62 10.11 -15.63 -12.70
N GLU A 63 11.00 -16.57 -12.39
CA GLU A 63 10.96 -17.91 -12.98
C GLU A 63 9.66 -18.64 -12.70
N LYS A 64 9.16 -18.52 -11.46
CA LYS A 64 7.85 -19.09 -11.11
C LYS A 64 6.72 -18.47 -11.92
N ALA A 65 6.75 -17.15 -12.10
CA ALA A 65 5.76 -16.43 -12.90
C ALA A 65 5.82 -16.85 -14.38
N GLU A 66 7.02 -16.93 -14.97
CA GLU A 66 7.23 -17.38 -16.35
C GLU A 66 6.75 -18.82 -16.55
N ASN A 67 7.07 -19.73 -15.64
CA ASN A 67 6.61 -21.11 -15.67
C ASN A 67 5.08 -21.22 -15.55
N LEU A 68 4.44 -20.39 -14.74
CA LEU A 68 2.99 -20.32 -14.64
C LEU A 68 2.36 -19.74 -15.91
N ALA A 69 2.95 -18.68 -16.46
CA ALA A 69 2.49 -18.07 -17.71
C ALA A 69 2.57 -19.05 -18.88
N ALA A 70 3.66 -19.81 -18.99
CA ALA A 70 3.85 -20.83 -20.03
C ALA A 70 2.82 -21.97 -19.96
N LYS A 71 2.35 -22.29 -18.74
CA LYS A 71 1.32 -23.33 -18.51
C LYS A 71 -0.11 -22.81 -18.71
N ASN A 72 -0.30 -21.50 -18.75
CA ASN A 72 -1.64 -20.92 -18.95
C ASN A 72 -2.01 -20.97 -20.44
N PRO A 73 -3.14 -21.59 -20.79
CA PRO A 73 -3.61 -21.55 -22.16
C PRO A 73 -3.94 -20.10 -22.57
N LYS A 74 -3.72 -19.78 -23.85
CA LYS A 74 -4.13 -18.50 -24.40
C LYS A 74 -5.65 -18.34 -24.15
N THR A 75 -5.99 -17.35 -23.35
CA THR A 75 -7.36 -17.09 -22.89
C THR A 75 -7.94 -15.92 -23.68
N THR A 76 -9.19 -16.00 -24.11
CA THR A 76 -9.91 -14.88 -24.73
C THR A 76 -10.15 -13.77 -23.70
N ALA A 77 -10.25 -12.54 -24.18
CA ALA A 77 -10.53 -11.38 -23.32
C ALA A 77 -11.82 -11.57 -22.49
N THR A 78 -12.85 -12.18 -23.09
CA THR A 78 -14.12 -12.47 -22.39
C THR A 78 -13.92 -13.47 -21.26
N HIS A 79 -13.21 -14.55 -21.49
CA HIS A 79 -12.93 -15.55 -20.45
C HIS A 79 -12.07 -14.98 -19.34
N LEU A 80 -11.08 -14.14 -19.68
CA LEU A 80 -10.25 -13.46 -18.69
C LEU A 80 -11.08 -12.51 -17.81
N ARG A 81 -11.97 -11.71 -18.42
CA ARG A 81 -12.89 -10.84 -17.67
C ARG A 81 -13.76 -11.61 -16.71
N THR A 82 -14.34 -12.72 -17.15
CA THR A 82 -15.18 -13.56 -16.29
C THR A 82 -14.39 -14.12 -15.10
N ARG A 83 -13.17 -14.61 -15.34
CA ARG A 83 -12.29 -15.11 -14.27
C ARG A 83 -11.89 -14.02 -13.29
N LEU A 84 -11.52 -12.85 -13.78
CA LEU A 84 -11.15 -11.70 -12.95
C LEU A 84 -12.35 -11.21 -12.13
N SER A 85 -13.53 -11.07 -12.74
CA SER A 85 -14.75 -10.68 -12.02
C SER A 85 -15.07 -11.65 -10.89
N LYS A 86 -14.94 -12.96 -11.13
CA LYS A 86 -15.15 -13.98 -10.11
C LYS A 86 -14.10 -13.92 -8.99
N LEU A 87 -12.83 -13.78 -9.36
CA LEU A 87 -11.72 -13.74 -8.40
C LEU A 87 -11.77 -12.48 -7.51
N LEU A 88 -12.13 -11.35 -8.10
CA LEU A 88 -12.22 -10.06 -7.41
C LEU A 88 -13.61 -9.80 -6.82
N HIS A 89 -14.52 -10.77 -6.89
CA HIS A 89 -15.91 -10.63 -6.44
C HIS A 89 -16.61 -9.37 -6.98
N LEU A 90 -16.31 -9.00 -8.24
CA LEU A 90 -16.89 -7.81 -8.85
C LEU A 90 -18.38 -8.02 -9.12
N THR A 91 -19.20 -7.18 -8.53
CA THR A 91 -20.61 -7.10 -8.86
C THR A 91 -20.80 -6.26 -10.11
N ASN A 92 -21.54 -6.80 -11.08
CA ASN A 92 -21.81 -6.12 -12.34
C ASN A 92 -22.89 -5.04 -12.10
N ARG A 93 -22.48 -3.84 -11.68
CA ARG A 93 -23.41 -2.72 -11.51
C ARG A 93 -23.76 -2.16 -12.89
N ARG A 94 -25.05 -2.15 -13.20
CA ARG A 94 -25.59 -1.57 -14.44
C ARG A 94 -26.15 -0.16 -14.27
N SER A 95 -26.27 0.31 -13.03
CA SER A 95 -26.80 1.63 -12.70
C SER A 95 -25.68 2.59 -12.31
N VAL A 96 -25.91 3.86 -12.59
CA VAL A 96 -25.06 4.94 -12.06
C VAL A 96 -25.12 4.88 -10.54
N PRO A 97 -23.98 4.86 -9.83
CA PRO A 97 -23.97 4.83 -8.38
C PRO A 97 -24.58 6.12 -7.81
N HIS A 98 -25.24 6.01 -6.67
CA HIS A 98 -25.69 7.19 -5.95
C HIS A 98 -24.46 7.99 -5.51
N PHE A 99 -24.51 9.30 -5.68
CA PHE A 99 -23.44 10.19 -5.24
C PHE A 99 -24.01 11.46 -4.58
N ARG A 100 -23.21 12.06 -3.72
CA ARG A 100 -23.49 13.34 -3.08
C ARG A 100 -22.35 14.31 -3.35
N VAL A 101 -22.72 15.53 -3.71
CA VAL A 101 -21.75 16.63 -3.81
C VAL A 101 -21.45 17.12 -2.39
N LEU A 102 -20.18 17.16 -2.05
CA LEU A 102 -19.67 17.71 -0.80
C LEU A 102 -19.20 19.16 -1.03
N ARG A 103 -18.93 19.87 0.07
CA ARG A 103 -18.47 21.26 -0.01
C ARG A 103 -17.21 21.37 -0.86
N SER A 104 -17.19 22.33 -1.76
CA SER A 104 -16.02 22.73 -2.54
C SER A 104 -15.03 23.48 -1.65
N ASN A 105 -13.76 23.14 -1.74
CA ASN A 105 -12.68 23.84 -1.04
C ASN A 105 -11.77 24.53 -2.06
N PRO A 106 -11.35 25.78 -1.80
CA PRO A 106 -10.28 26.40 -2.56
C PRO A 106 -8.97 25.65 -2.30
N VAL A 107 -8.16 25.45 -3.33
CA VAL A 107 -6.82 24.86 -3.23
C VAL A 107 -5.85 25.74 -4.02
N SER A 108 -4.55 25.59 -3.75
CA SER A 108 -3.53 26.28 -4.52
C SER A 108 -3.67 25.94 -6.02
N GLY A 109 -3.87 26.97 -6.84
CA GLY A 109 -4.04 26.82 -8.30
C GLY A 109 -5.41 26.37 -8.79
N GLY A 110 -6.50 26.64 -8.03
CA GLY A 110 -7.83 26.34 -8.50
C GLY A 110 -8.84 26.00 -7.42
N ARG A 111 -9.85 25.23 -7.78
CA ARG A 111 -10.89 24.74 -6.86
C ARG A 111 -11.05 23.24 -6.99
N THR A 112 -11.45 22.62 -5.88
CA THR A 112 -11.83 21.20 -5.89
C THR A 112 -13.30 21.04 -5.53
N ALA A 113 -14.00 20.19 -6.27
CA ALA A 113 -15.28 19.66 -5.87
C ALA A 113 -15.09 18.22 -5.39
N ARG A 114 -15.79 17.84 -4.32
CA ARG A 114 -15.71 16.50 -3.74
C ARG A 114 -17.07 15.82 -3.89
N TYR A 115 -17.02 14.54 -4.21
CA TYR A 115 -18.22 13.71 -4.40
C TYR A 115 -18.05 12.42 -3.59
N ALA A 116 -18.98 12.14 -2.69
CA ALA A 116 -19.07 10.86 -2.03
C ALA A 116 -19.88 9.91 -2.91
N ILE A 117 -19.24 8.86 -3.43
CA ILE A 117 -19.85 7.88 -4.33
C ILE A 117 -20.12 6.60 -3.54
N GLU A 118 -21.35 6.12 -3.56
CA GLU A 118 -21.71 4.85 -2.94
C GLU A 118 -21.28 3.70 -3.83
N THR A 119 -20.19 3.03 -3.43
CA THR A 119 -19.62 1.90 -4.15
C THR A 119 -20.30 0.58 -3.80
N GLU A 120 -20.66 0.40 -2.55
CA GLU A 120 -21.39 -0.75 -2.00
C GLU A 120 -22.32 -0.26 -0.89
N GLY A 121 -23.23 -1.11 -0.39
CA GLY A 121 -24.08 -0.74 0.73
C GLY A 121 -23.27 -0.24 1.92
N ASN A 122 -23.50 1.00 2.32
CA ASN A 122 -22.79 1.72 3.41
C ASN A 122 -21.28 1.99 3.17
N ILE A 123 -20.73 1.70 1.99
CA ILE A 123 -19.34 1.99 1.65
C ILE A 123 -19.32 3.08 0.59
N ARG A 124 -18.51 4.10 0.86
CA ARG A 124 -18.33 5.23 -0.03
C ARG A 124 -16.86 5.39 -0.42
N ALA A 125 -16.64 5.75 -1.66
CA ALA A 125 -15.37 6.25 -2.16
C ALA A 125 -15.49 7.78 -2.33
N LEU A 126 -14.39 8.47 -2.21
CA LEU A 126 -14.36 9.92 -2.41
C LEU A 126 -13.73 10.25 -3.76
N LEU A 127 -14.49 10.89 -4.61
CA LEU A 127 -14.00 11.43 -5.88
C LEU A 127 -13.75 12.93 -5.73
N ARG A 128 -12.56 13.38 -6.08
CA ARG A 128 -12.18 14.78 -6.09
C ARG A 128 -11.98 15.25 -7.54
N LYS A 129 -12.69 16.29 -7.93
CA LYS A 129 -12.52 16.97 -9.23
C LYS A 129 -11.60 18.17 -9.05
N TYR A 130 -10.63 18.33 -9.91
CA TYR A 130 -9.79 19.53 -10.01
C TYR A 130 -10.16 20.32 -11.25
N SER A 131 -10.45 21.59 -11.07
CA SER A 131 -10.86 22.47 -12.16
C SER A 131 -10.48 23.93 -11.85
N ASP A 132 -10.12 24.63 -12.89
CA ASP A 132 -9.88 26.09 -12.82
C ASP A 132 -11.20 26.86 -12.92
N SER A 133 -12.29 26.20 -13.25
CA SER A 133 -13.62 26.81 -13.37
C SER A 133 -14.17 27.18 -12.01
N PRO A 134 -14.79 28.38 -11.84
CA PRO A 134 -15.52 28.75 -10.63
C PRO A 134 -16.75 27.87 -10.39
N HIS A 135 -17.29 27.22 -11.41
CA HIS A 135 -18.44 26.32 -11.35
C HIS A 135 -18.03 24.86 -11.19
N THR A 136 -17.37 24.57 -10.08
CA THR A 136 -16.82 23.23 -9.82
C THR A 136 -17.85 22.14 -9.53
N HIS A 137 -19.12 22.51 -9.28
CA HIS A 137 -20.15 21.54 -8.89
C HIS A 137 -20.79 20.80 -10.07
N SER A 138 -20.66 21.34 -11.30
CA SER A 138 -21.15 20.64 -12.48
C SER A 138 -20.23 19.49 -12.84
N LEU A 139 -20.83 18.34 -13.17
CA LEU A 139 -20.15 17.25 -13.84
C LEU A 139 -20.15 17.54 -15.32
N ASP A 140 -19.27 18.45 -15.76
CA ASP A 140 -19.16 18.75 -17.17
C ASP A 140 -18.66 17.51 -17.92
N ILE A 141 -19.40 17.14 -18.98
CA ILE A 141 -19.00 16.06 -19.87
C ILE A 141 -18.00 16.67 -20.86
N GLU A 142 -16.74 16.50 -20.55
CA GLU A 142 -15.66 16.86 -21.44
C GLU A 142 -15.34 15.69 -22.38
N LYS A 143 -14.73 15.99 -23.54
CA LYS A 143 -14.31 14.96 -24.49
C LYS A 143 -13.22 14.05 -23.92
N GLU A 144 -12.43 14.58 -23.00
CA GLU A 144 -11.34 13.86 -22.35
C GLU A 144 -11.40 14.11 -20.85
N ILE A 145 -11.47 13.04 -20.09
CA ILE A 145 -11.49 13.03 -18.64
C ILE A 145 -10.33 12.17 -18.16
N HIS A 146 -9.54 12.73 -17.25
CA HIS A 146 -8.44 12.00 -16.63
C HIS A 146 -8.84 11.54 -15.24
N LEU A 147 -8.82 10.22 -15.00
CA LEU A 147 -9.01 9.63 -13.70
C LEU A 147 -7.66 9.18 -13.14
N PHE A 148 -7.25 9.81 -12.05
CA PHE A 148 -6.05 9.47 -11.31
C PHE A 148 -6.41 8.62 -10.08
N LEU A 149 -5.69 7.52 -9.88
CA LEU A 149 -5.78 6.72 -8.66
C LEU A 149 -4.59 7.08 -7.77
N PRO A 150 -4.82 7.77 -6.65
CA PRO A 150 -3.76 8.22 -5.78
C PRO A 150 -3.08 7.06 -5.06
N HIS A 151 -1.86 7.31 -4.63
CA HIS A 151 -1.08 6.37 -3.82
C HIS A 151 -1.32 6.60 -2.33
N ILE A 152 -1.40 7.85 -1.91
CA ILE A 152 -1.63 8.26 -0.51
C ILE A 152 -3.04 8.82 -0.34
N SER A 153 -3.36 9.89 -1.07
CA SER A 153 -4.67 10.51 -1.07
C SER A 153 -4.91 11.36 -2.30
N SER A 154 -6.18 11.54 -2.65
CA SER A 154 -6.56 12.46 -3.72
C SER A 154 -6.14 13.91 -3.42
N GLU A 155 -5.98 14.28 -2.18
CA GLU A 155 -5.58 15.61 -1.76
C GLU A 155 -4.07 15.84 -1.95
N CYS A 156 -3.25 14.96 -1.41
CA CYS A 156 -1.79 15.08 -1.50
C CYS A 156 -1.27 14.83 -2.91
N ASP A 157 -1.61 13.69 -3.50
CA ASP A 157 -1.00 13.26 -4.75
C ASP A 157 -1.36 14.18 -5.92
N MET A 158 -2.58 14.72 -5.96
CA MET A 158 -2.97 15.65 -7.01
C MET A 158 -2.26 17.00 -6.95
N VAL A 159 -1.58 17.31 -5.86
CA VAL A 159 -0.79 18.54 -5.69
C VAL A 159 0.71 18.26 -5.86
N GLU A 160 1.17 17.07 -5.48
CA GLU A 160 2.59 16.75 -5.38
C GLU A 160 3.08 15.81 -6.49
N ASP A 161 2.23 14.90 -6.98
CA ASP A 161 2.62 13.93 -8.00
C ASP A 161 2.75 14.57 -9.38
N ARG A 162 3.89 14.31 -10.06
CA ARG A 162 4.20 14.88 -11.38
C ARG A 162 3.22 14.47 -12.46
N LEU A 163 2.76 13.20 -12.43
CA LEU A 163 1.79 12.70 -13.40
C LEU A 163 0.43 13.37 -13.18
N ALA A 164 -0.03 13.43 -11.92
CA ALA A 164 -1.28 14.09 -11.56
C ALA A 164 -1.30 15.56 -11.99
N LEU A 165 -0.22 16.29 -11.71
CA LEU A 165 -0.05 17.68 -12.17
C LEU A 165 -0.07 17.82 -13.70
N SER A 166 0.53 16.88 -14.41
CA SER A 166 0.50 16.82 -15.87
C SER A 166 -0.93 16.60 -16.40
N LEU A 167 -1.70 15.72 -15.79
CA LEU A 167 -3.10 15.45 -16.16
C LEU A 167 -3.98 16.68 -15.96
N ARG A 168 -3.83 17.38 -14.84
CA ARG A 168 -4.54 18.63 -14.56
C ARG A 168 -4.34 19.71 -15.62
N LYS A 169 -3.16 19.77 -16.24
CA LYS A 169 -2.84 20.73 -17.29
C LYS A 169 -3.49 20.38 -18.64
N ARG A 170 -3.92 19.15 -18.83
CA ARG A 170 -4.52 18.67 -20.08
C ARG A 170 -6.03 18.85 -20.14
N GLY A 171 -6.70 18.91 -19.01
CA GLY A 171 -8.15 19.03 -18.92
C GLY A 171 -8.67 18.73 -17.52
N THR A 172 -9.95 18.42 -17.42
CA THR A 172 -10.57 18.07 -16.15
C THR A 172 -9.97 16.77 -15.61
N ALA A 173 -9.37 16.87 -14.44
CA ALA A 173 -8.78 15.74 -13.73
C ALA A 173 -9.61 15.38 -12.51
N TYR A 174 -9.84 14.09 -12.36
CA TYR A 174 -10.46 13.49 -11.19
C TYR A 174 -9.47 12.62 -10.46
N ALA A 175 -9.52 12.59 -9.14
CA ALA A 175 -8.79 11.64 -8.31
C ALA A 175 -9.77 10.90 -7.40
N LEU A 176 -9.60 9.58 -7.27
CA LEU A 176 -10.50 8.72 -6.53
C LEU A 176 -9.80 8.11 -5.33
N ASP A 177 -10.18 8.53 -4.13
CA ASP A 177 -9.83 7.83 -2.90
C ASP A 177 -10.68 6.55 -2.82
N THR A 178 -10.05 5.43 -3.09
CA THR A 178 -10.67 4.12 -2.93
C THR A 178 -10.72 3.74 -1.46
N ARG A 179 -11.38 2.63 -1.14
CA ARG A 179 -11.45 2.10 0.22
C ARG A 179 -10.04 1.94 0.81
N GLY A 180 -9.82 2.50 1.99
CA GLY A 180 -8.54 2.43 2.70
C GLY A 180 -7.49 3.44 2.22
N LEU A 181 -7.86 4.43 1.41
CA LEU A 181 -6.97 5.51 0.99
C LEU A 181 -7.57 6.89 1.30
N GLY A 182 -6.72 7.85 1.60
CA GLY A 182 -7.08 9.25 1.79
C GLY A 182 -8.22 9.45 2.79
N GLU A 183 -9.24 10.22 2.41
CA GLU A 183 -10.42 10.47 3.26
C GLU A 183 -11.32 9.21 3.44
N SER A 184 -11.02 8.09 2.78
CA SER A 184 -11.72 6.81 2.95
C SER A 184 -11.03 5.87 3.95
N LEU A 185 -10.02 6.35 4.67
CA LEU A 185 -9.39 5.64 5.79
C LEU A 185 -10.37 5.56 6.97
N PRO A 186 -10.40 4.44 7.71
CA PRO A 186 -11.14 4.35 8.96
C PRO A 186 -10.60 5.35 9.99
N ASP A 187 -11.49 6.00 10.76
CA ASP A 187 -11.12 7.00 11.78
C ASP A 187 -10.37 6.40 12.98
N GLU A 188 -10.48 5.10 13.20
CA GLU A 188 -9.85 4.44 14.34
C GLU A 188 -8.54 3.77 13.95
N GLY A 189 -7.47 4.33 14.50
CA GLY A 189 -6.18 3.71 14.54
C GLY A 189 -5.59 3.45 13.17
N GLY A 190 -5.20 4.51 12.50
CA GLY A 190 -4.33 4.43 11.33
C GLY A 190 -3.05 3.67 11.61
N GLY A 191 -3.18 2.40 11.92
CA GLY A 191 -2.12 1.44 11.80
C GLY A 191 -1.83 1.33 10.32
N ASP A 192 -0.63 1.69 9.94
CA ASP A 192 -0.11 1.53 8.61
C ASP A 192 -0.41 0.12 8.11
N PHE A 193 -1.50 -0.05 7.37
CA PHE A 193 -1.82 -1.32 6.71
C PHE A 193 -0.71 -1.77 5.75
N PHE A 194 0.23 -0.88 5.46
CA PHE A 194 1.37 -1.11 4.58
C PHE A 194 2.73 -1.20 5.31
N GLN A 195 2.76 -1.16 6.65
CA GLN A 195 3.98 -1.36 7.44
C GLN A 195 4.08 -2.77 8.07
N ALA A 196 3.27 -3.72 7.65
CA ALA A 196 3.34 -5.11 8.10
C ALA A 196 4.05 -5.98 7.06
#